data_5a41e0ac733c521860ae386fd51a0f67
#
_entry.id   5a41e0ac733c521860ae386fd51a0f67
#
_cell.length_a   1.000
_cell.length_b   1.000
_cell.length_c   1.000
_cell.angle_alpha   90.00
_cell.angle_beta   90.00
_cell.angle_gamma   90.00
#
_symmetry.space_group_name_H-M   'P 1'
#
loop_
_entity.id
_entity.type
_entity.pdbx_description
1 polymer ?
#
loop_
_entity_poly.entity_id
_entity_poly.type
_entity_poly.pdbx_seq_one_letter_code
_entity_poly.pdbx_strand_id
1 'polypeptide(L)'
;MKNNNIFLWVGLIILALVLIFVAKNNGPTGDNFVKSVLISEETFWDFKTISMADGNVSHDFVLKNNGSEPIKITKIQTSCMCTNANLLTNDGKVKGPFGMHESPPVNLEIMPNESVKLQAIFDPNAHGPAGVGVMDRSIYIDTNSSEKPKLELKFVANVIK
;
A
#
# COMPACT_ATOMS: atom_id res chain seq x y z
N MET A 1 52.72 -3.54 37.30
CA MET A 1 52.05 -2.80 36.23
C MET A 1 51.62 -3.74 35.09
N LYS A 2 50.62 -4.64 35.27
CA LYS A 2 50.36 -5.67 34.21
C LYS A 2 48.86 -5.97 33.95
N ASN A 3 47.92 -5.21 34.49
CA ASN A 3 46.50 -5.58 34.33
C ASN A 3 45.60 -4.57 33.62
N ASN A 4 46.08 -3.39 33.20
CA ASN A 4 45.24 -2.39 32.58
C ASN A 4 44.88 -2.73 31.12
N ASN A 5 45.69 -3.55 30.44
CA ASN A 5 45.42 -3.88 29.03
C ASN A 5 44.30 -4.90 28.83
N ILE A 6 44.03 -5.77 29.83
CA ILE A 6 42.97 -6.76 29.75
C ILE A 6 41.60 -6.07 29.72
N PHE A 7 41.36 -5.06 30.56
CA PHE A 7 40.10 -4.29 30.56
C PHE A 7 39.88 -3.52 29.24
N LEU A 8 40.97 -3.01 28.64
CA LEU A 8 40.95 -2.37 27.33
C LEU A 8 40.52 -3.37 26.22
N TRP A 9 41.09 -4.56 26.20
CA TRP A 9 40.77 -5.60 25.22
C TRP A 9 39.33 -6.13 25.41
N VAL A 10 38.89 -6.33 26.64
CA VAL A 10 37.50 -6.74 26.94
C VAL A 10 36.50 -5.66 26.50
N GLY A 11 36.79 -4.39 26.74
CA GLY A 11 35.96 -3.28 26.27
C GLY A 11 35.85 -3.20 24.74
N LEU A 12 36.98 -3.42 24.02
CA LEU A 12 36.99 -3.46 22.55
C LEU A 12 36.16 -4.63 21.99
N ILE A 13 36.22 -5.80 22.63
CA ILE A 13 35.46 -6.99 22.21
C ILE A 13 33.95 -6.74 22.41
N ILE A 14 33.57 -6.18 23.55
CA ILE A 14 32.16 -5.84 23.83
C ILE A 14 31.65 -4.80 22.82
N LEU A 15 32.45 -3.76 22.54
CA LEU A 15 32.09 -2.74 21.55
C LEU A 15 31.92 -3.35 20.16
N ALA A 16 32.83 -4.24 19.75
CA ALA A 16 32.74 -4.94 18.47
C ALA A 16 31.50 -5.82 18.37
N LEU A 17 31.13 -6.53 19.45
CA LEU A 17 29.91 -7.35 19.50
C LEU A 17 28.65 -6.51 19.44
N VAL A 18 28.64 -5.37 20.12
CA VAL A 18 27.51 -4.41 20.05
C VAL A 18 27.37 -3.84 18.63
N LEU A 19 28.48 -3.45 17.99
CA LEU A 19 28.47 -2.95 16.60
C LEU A 19 28.00 -4.01 15.60
N ILE A 20 28.41 -5.27 15.78
CA ILE A 20 27.96 -6.39 14.95
C ILE A 20 26.46 -6.65 15.17
N PHE A 21 25.98 -6.58 16.42
CA PHE A 21 24.57 -6.75 16.75
C PHE A 21 23.70 -5.63 16.14
N VAL A 22 24.17 -4.38 16.28
CA VAL A 22 23.47 -3.20 15.68
C VAL A 22 23.50 -3.28 14.15
N ALA A 23 24.63 -3.67 13.54
CA ALA A 23 24.73 -3.82 12.08
C ALA A 23 23.84 -4.94 11.54
N LYS A 24 23.67 -6.05 12.27
CA LYS A 24 22.76 -7.13 11.89
C LYS A 24 21.29 -6.72 11.97
N ASN A 25 20.93 -5.87 12.95
CA ASN A 25 19.54 -5.44 13.15
C ASN A 25 19.16 -4.19 12.35
N ASN A 26 20.13 -3.43 11.84
CA ASN A 26 19.93 -2.23 11.03
C ASN A 26 20.48 -2.40 9.60
N GLY A 27 20.56 -3.62 9.09
CA GLY A 27 20.85 -3.86 7.68
C GLY A 27 19.86 -3.09 6.81
N PRO A 28 20.28 -2.56 5.63
CA PRO A 28 19.34 -1.91 4.74
C PRO A 28 18.21 -2.91 4.45
N THR A 29 16.97 -2.50 4.74
CA THR A 29 15.78 -3.20 4.30
C THR A 29 15.72 -3.07 2.78
N GLY A 30 16.55 -3.84 2.08
CA GLY A 30 16.37 -4.08 0.67
C GLY A 30 14.97 -4.64 0.50
N ASP A 31 14.30 -4.29 -0.59
CA ASP A 31 12.99 -4.86 -0.93
C ASP A 31 13.19 -6.38 -1.11
N ASN A 32 13.13 -7.12 0.01
CA ASN A 32 13.19 -8.57 -0.02
C ASN A 32 11.92 -9.04 -0.71
N PHE A 33 12.08 -9.62 -1.90
CA PHE A 33 10.97 -10.24 -2.60
C PHE A 33 10.48 -11.45 -1.81
N VAL A 34 9.15 -11.56 -1.68
CA VAL A 34 8.47 -12.66 -0.98
C VAL A 34 7.60 -13.45 -1.96
N LYS A 35 7.29 -14.70 -1.65
CA LYS A 35 6.35 -15.51 -2.42
C LYS A 35 4.88 -15.24 -2.08
N SER A 36 4.63 -14.55 -0.99
CA SER A 36 3.28 -14.15 -0.59
C SER A 36 2.62 -13.30 -1.68
N VAL A 37 1.32 -13.47 -1.85
CA VAL A 37 0.50 -12.78 -2.85
C VAL A 37 -0.57 -11.94 -2.15
N LEU A 38 -0.66 -10.68 -2.56
CA LEU A 38 -1.79 -9.81 -2.17
C LEU A 38 -2.97 -10.10 -3.09
N ILE A 39 -4.11 -10.42 -2.51
CA ILE A 39 -5.36 -10.70 -3.23
C ILE A 39 -6.47 -9.77 -2.77
N SER A 40 -7.50 -9.64 -3.60
CA SER A 40 -8.84 -9.17 -3.21
C SER A 40 -9.86 -10.17 -3.73
N GLU A 41 -10.86 -10.52 -2.92
CA GLU A 41 -11.97 -11.38 -3.35
C GLU A 41 -12.85 -10.67 -4.39
N GLU A 42 -12.95 -9.34 -4.26
CA GLU A 42 -13.62 -8.47 -5.20
C GLU A 42 -12.59 -7.56 -5.88
N THR A 43 -12.40 -7.71 -7.19
CA THR A 43 -11.47 -6.88 -7.98
C THR A 43 -12.19 -5.91 -8.93
N PHE A 44 -13.51 -5.95 -8.95
CA PHE A 44 -14.36 -5.11 -9.79
C PHE A 44 -15.60 -4.65 -9.02
N TRP A 45 -15.94 -3.37 -9.15
CA TRP A 45 -17.14 -2.77 -8.59
C TRP A 45 -17.89 -1.96 -9.63
N ASP A 46 -19.24 -2.02 -9.62
CA ASP A 46 -20.10 -1.23 -10.47
C ASP A 46 -20.96 -0.27 -9.64
N PHE A 47 -20.62 1.02 -9.68
CA PHE A 47 -21.39 2.08 -9.01
C PHE A 47 -22.76 2.31 -9.64
N LYS A 48 -23.04 1.67 -10.78
CA LYS A 48 -24.27 1.87 -11.55
C LYS A 48 -24.38 3.31 -12.08
N THR A 49 -25.61 3.84 -12.13
CA THR A 49 -25.82 5.24 -12.51
C THR A 49 -25.69 6.13 -11.28
N ILE A 50 -24.81 7.13 -11.37
CA ILE A 50 -24.58 8.14 -10.33
C ILE A 50 -24.76 9.54 -10.91
N SER A 51 -25.24 10.49 -10.10
CA SER A 51 -25.39 11.88 -10.49
C SER A 51 -24.19 12.72 -10.02
N MET A 52 -23.74 13.64 -10.85
CA MET A 52 -22.79 14.69 -10.46
C MET A 52 -23.27 15.52 -9.28
N ALA A 53 -24.59 15.71 -9.16
CA ALA A 53 -25.19 16.49 -8.08
C ALA A 53 -25.05 15.82 -6.71
N ASP A 54 -24.89 14.49 -6.67
CA ASP A 54 -24.76 13.72 -5.41
C ASP A 54 -23.32 13.74 -4.85
N GLY A 55 -22.35 14.27 -5.61
CA GLY A 55 -20.95 14.38 -5.20
C GLY A 55 -20.18 13.06 -5.34
N ASN A 56 -19.15 12.89 -4.53
CA ASN A 56 -18.25 11.75 -4.60
C ASN A 56 -18.92 10.46 -4.15
N VAL A 57 -18.58 9.36 -4.85
CA VAL A 57 -18.95 8.00 -4.44
C VAL A 57 -17.71 7.23 -3.99
N SER A 58 -17.89 6.25 -3.12
CA SER A 58 -16.77 5.42 -2.65
C SER A 58 -17.15 3.95 -2.48
N HIS A 59 -16.14 3.07 -2.60
CA HIS A 59 -16.26 1.64 -2.35
C HIS A 59 -15.01 1.11 -1.65
N ASP A 60 -15.18 0.19 -0.72
CA ASP A 60 -14.11 -0.43 0.07
C ASP A 60 -13.76 -1.81 -0.49
N PHE A 61 -12.60 -1.95 -1.11
CA PHE A 61 -12.03 -3.25 -1.45
C PHE A 61 -11.24 -3.82 -0.27
N VAL A 62 -11.40 -5.12 -0.01
CA VAL A 62 -10.65 -5.82 1.04
C VAL A 62 -9.42 -6.47 0.42
N LEU A 63 -8.23 -6.03 0.82
CA LEU A 63 -6.94 -6.59 0.42
C LEU A 63 -6.47 -7.56 1.49
N LYS A 64 -6.09 -8.79 1.10
CA LYS A 64 -5.64 -9.83 2.01
C LYS A 64 -4.30 -10.39 1.58
N ASN A 65 -3.39 -10.57 2.53
CA ASN A 65 -2.19 -11.36 2.32
C ASN A 65 -2.55 -12.86 2.38
N ASN A 66 -2.55 -13.52 1.23
CA ASN A 66 -2.86 -14.96 1.11
C ASN A 66 -1.58 -15.81 1.08
N GLY A 67 -0.53 -15.38 1.76
CA GLY A 67 0.74 -16.10 1.83
C GLY A 67 1.17 -16.37 3.26
N SER A 68 2.38 -16.92 3.39
CA SER A 68 3.00 -17.29 4.68
C SER A 68 4.04 -16.28 5.18
N GLU A 69 4.37 -15.27 4.37
CA GLU A 69 5.36 -14.23 4.68
C GLU A 69 4.70 -12.84 4.68
N PRO A 70 5.18 -11.88 5.47
CA PRO A 70 4.69 -10.50 5.39
C PRO A 70 4.89 -9.94 3.98
N ILE A 71 3.83 -9.34 3.41
CA ILE A 71 3.88 -8.69 2.10
C ILE A 71 3.84 -7.16 2.26
N LYS A 72 4.68 -6.46 1.51
CA LYS A 72 4.77 -5.00 1.56
C LYS A 72 4.08 -4.38 0.35
N ILE A 73 3.17 -3.44 0.59
CA ILE A 73 2.66 -2.56 -0.46
C ILE A 73 3.70 -1.45 -0.66
N THR A 74 4.22 -1.34 -1.88
CA THR A 74 5.28 -0.39 -2.23
C THR A 74 4.73 0.86 -2.90
N LYS A 75 3.66 0.73 -3.70
CA LYS A 75 3.04 1.85 -4.40
C LYS A 75 1.53 1.61 -4.59
N ILE A 76 0.76 2.70 -4.56
CA ILE A 76 -0.64 2.73 -5.00
C ILE A 76 -0.79 3.91 -5.96
N GLN A 77 -1.45 3.70 -7.08
CA GLN A 77 -1.67 4.72 -8.11
C GLN A 77 -3.03 4.50 -8.78
N THR A 78 -3.69 5.58 -9.19
CA THR A 78 -4.96 5.53 -9.93
C THR A 78 -4.75 5.81 -11.43
N SER A 79 -5.69 5.35 -12.25
CA SER A 79 -5.65 5.57 -13.71
C SER A 79 -6.11 6.97 -14.14
N CYS A 80 -6.70 7.75 -13.22
CA CYS A 80 -7.30 9.05 -13.53
C CYS A 80 -7.24 9.97 -12.31
N MET A 81 -7.10 11.28 -12.55
CA MET A 81 -7.14 12.31 -11.51
C MET A 81 -8.50 12.43 -10.81
N CYS A 82 -9.58 11.91 -11.44
CA CYS A 82 -10.92 11.85 -10.84
C CYS A 82 -11.05 10.75 -9.78
N THR A 83 -10.01 9.98 -9.54
CA THR A 83 -10.01 8.83 -8.62
C THR A 83 -8.89 9.00 -7.60
N ASN A 84 -9.25 8.85 -6.34
CA ASN A 84 -8.32 8.73 -5.23
C ASN A 84 -8.52 7.40 -4.50
N ALA A 85 -7.47 6.95 -3.84
CA ALA A 85 -7.53 5.77 -2.98
C ALA A 85 -6.99 6.09 -1.59
N ASN A 86 -7.61 5.52 -0.55
CA ASN A 86 -7.12 5.56 0.82
C ASN A 86 -6.93 4.14 1.34
N LEU A 87 -5.83 3.87 2.04
CA LEU A 87 -5.67 2.64 2.82
C LEU A 87 -6.13 2.86 4.25
N LEU A 88 -7.08 2.05 4.69
CA LEU A 88 -7.58 2.02 6.07
C LEU A 88 -6.94 0.80 6.75
N THR A 89 -6.04 1.06 7.68
CA THR A 89 -5.32 0.02 8.42
C THR A 89 -6.12 -0.46 9.64
N ASN A 90 -5.82 -1.65 10.14
CA ASN A 90 -6.54 -2.25 11.26
C ASN A 90 -6.39 -1.48 12.57
N ASP A 91 -5.36 -0.64 12.71
CA ASP A 91 -5.16 0.26 13.85
C ASP A 91 -5.92 1.60 13.70
N GLY A 92 -6.80 1.71 12.71
CA GLY A 92 -7.66 2.88 12.48
C GLY A 92 -6.97 4.05 11.78
N LYS A 93 -5.73 3.88 11.32
CA LYS A 93 -5.04 4.92 10.56
C LYS A 93 -5.45 4.90 9.09
N VAL A 94 -5.45 6.09 8.48
CA VAL A 94 -5.67 6.27 7.06
C VAL A 94 -4.37 6.73 6.42
N LYS A 95 -3.94 6.02 5.37
CA LYS A 95 -2.80 6.41 4.52
C LYS A 95 -3.34 6.83 3.16
N GLY A 96 -2.81 7.90 2.60
CA GLY A 96 -3.25 8.49 1.32
C GLY A 96 -3.55 9.99 1.48
N PRO A 97 -4.27 10.61 0.56
CA PRO A 97 -4.82 9.99 -0.64
C PRO A 97 -3.74 9.60 -1.65
N PHE A 98 -3.94 8.48 -2.33
CA PHE A 98 -3.13 8.05 -3.46
C PHE A 98 -3.89 8.39 -4.75
N GLY A 99 -3.23 9.08 -5.66
CA GLY A 99 -3.83 9.56 -6.89
C GLY A 99 -3.06 9.13 -8.15
N MET A 100 -3.39 9.75 -9.27
CA MET A 100 -2.72 9.48 -10.55
C MET A 100 -1.27 10.02 -10.57
N HIS A 101 -1.05 11.20 -10.03
CA HIS A 101 0.25 11.88 -10.05
C HIS A 101 0.91 11.93 -8.67
N GLU A 102 0.11 11.98 -7.61
CA GLU A 102 0.58 12.06 -6.24
C GLU A 102 0.38 10.70 -5.56
N SER A 103 1.48 10.05 -5.23
CA SER A 103 1.47 8.78 -4.53
C SER A 103 2.54 8.83 -3.43
N PRO A 104 2.16 9.22 -2.21
CA PRO A 104 3.10 9.21 -1.09
C PRO A 104 3.60 7.78 -0.83
N PRO A 105 4.78 7.61 -0.21
CA PRO A 105 5.29 6.28 0.15
C PRO A 105 4.29 5.52 1.00
N VAL A 106 3.92 4.30 0.59
CA VAL A 106 2.92 3.50 1.31
C VAL A 106 3.49 2.91 2.59
N ASN A 107 4.66 2.25 2.50
CA ASN A 107 5.38 1.62 3.61
C ASN A 107 4.44 0.86 4.56
N LEU A 108 3.60 -0.01 4.02
CA LEU A 108 2.67 -0.84 4.77
C LEU A 108 3.01 -2.30 4.55
N GLU A 109 3.27 -3.02 5.64
CA GLU A 109 3.36 -4.48 5.67
C GLU A 109 2.03 -5.06 6.12
N ILE A 110 1.60 -6.12 5.46
CA ILE A 110 0.42 -6.91 5.79
C ILE A 110 0.90 -8.31 6.18
N MET A 111 0.65 -8.70 7.42
CA MET A 111 1.07 -10.00 7.95
C MET A 111 0.31 -11.14 7.28
N PRO A 112 0.82 -12.38 7.33
CA PRO A 112 0.11 -13.56 6.82
C PRO A 112 -1.34 -13.64 7.30
N ASN A 113 -2.28 -13.84 6.37
CA ASN A 113 -3.73 -13.88 6.61
C ASN A 113 -4.37 -12.57 7.12
N GLU A 114 -3.62 -11.51 7.27
CA GLU A 114 -4.14 -10.20 7.63
C GLU A 114 -4.79 -9.51 6.42
N SER A 115 -5.77 -8.65 6.70
CA SER A 115 -6.48 -7.88 5.68
C SER A 115 -6.48 -6.40 6.03
N VAL A 116 -6.49 -5.55 5.01
CA VAL A 116 -6.67 -4.10 5.11
C VAL A 116 -7.71 -3.66 4.10
N LYS A 117 -8.35 -2.50 4.30
CA LYS A 117 -9.29 -1.94 3.34
C LYS A 117 -8.62 -0.90 2.46
N LEU A 118 -8.92 -0.94 1.17
CA LEU A 118 -8.60 0.12 0.23
C LEU A 118 -9.91 0.75 -0.22
N GLN A 119 -10.13 1.99 0.20
CA GLN A 119 -11.28 2.79 -0.20
C GLN A 119 -10.97 3.48 -1.53
N ALA A 120 -11.70 3.11 -2.57
CA ALA A 120 -11.74 3.83 -3.83
C ALA A 120 -12.71 5.00 -3.72
N ILE A 121 -12.31 6.20 -4.09
CA ILE A 121 -13.13 7.41 -4.08
C ILE A 121 -13.14 7.98 -5.50
N PHE A 122 -14.31 8.13 -6.08
CA PHE A 122 -14.51 8.68 -7.41
C PHE A 122 -15.27 10.01 -7.34
N ASP A 123 -14.69 11.04 -7.96
CA ASP A 123 -15.31 12.35 -8.13
C ASP A 123 -15.90 12.47 -9.55
N PRO A 124 -17.22 12.38 -9.71
CA PRO A 124 -17.86 12.50 -11.02
C PRO A 124 -17.77 13.92 -11.60
N ASN A 125 -17.44 14.94 -10.77
CA ASN A 125 -17.32 16.34 -11.18
C ASN A 125 -15.93 16.74 -11.67
N ALA A 126 -14.92 15.89 -11.47
CA ALA A 126 -13.51 16.23 -11.77
C ALA A 126 -13.25 16.65 -13.22
N HIS A 127 -14.08 16.21 -14.16
CA HIS A 127 -14.01 16.57 -15.59
C HIS A 127 -15.07 17.59 -16.00
N GLY A 128 -15.78 18.20 -15.05
CA GLY A 128 -16.84 19.15 -15.30
C GLY A 128 -18.00 18.56 -16.14
N PRO A 129 -18.78 19.39 -16.83
CA PRO A 129 -19.98 18.94 -17.57
C PRO A 129 -19.70 17.91 -18.69
N ALA A 130 -18.45 17.80 -19.14
CA ALA A 130 -18.03 16.81 -20.14
C ALA A 130 -17.82 15.41 -19.55
N GLY A 131 -17.78 15.25 -18.22
CA GLY A 131 -17.55 13.99 -17.50
C GLY A 131 -18.78 13.10 -17.40
N VAL A 132 -19.78 13.22 -18.29
CA VAL A 132 -20.98 12.37 -18.34
C VAL A 132 -20.72 11.12 -19.19
N GLY A 133 -21.44 10.02 -18.88
CA GLY A 133 -21.35 8.75 -19.59
C GLY A 133 -20.63 7.67 -18.78
N VAL A 134 -20.27 6.58 -19.45
CA VAL A 134 -19.62 5.44 -18.81
C VAL A 134 -18.15 5.73 -18.53
N MET A 135 -17.76 5.63 -17.28
CA MET A 135 -16.40 5.80 -16.77
C MET A 135 -15.86 4.48 -16.25
N ASP A 136 -14.74 4.02 -16.81
CA ASP A 136 -13.97 2.85 -16.34
C ASP A 136 -12.67 3.34 -15.71
N ARG A 137 -12.37 2.89 -14.49
CA ARG A 137 -11.22 3.35 -13.71
C ARG A 137 -10.52 2.19 -13.02
N SER A 138 -9.20 2.30 -12.95
CA SER A 138 -8.35 1.31 -12.28
C SER A 138 -7.57 1.93 -11.13
N ILE A 139 -7.31 1.11 -10.11
CA ILE A 139 -6.36 1.37 -9.04
C ILE A 139 -5.31 0.27 -9.11
N TYR A 140 -4.05 0.65 -9.20
CA TYR A 140 -2.90 -0.24 -9.27
C TYR A 140 -2.19 -0.27 -7.95
N ILE A 141 -1.89 -1.47 -7.45
CA ILE A 141 -1.20 -1.71 -6.19
C ILE A 141 0.03 -2.53 -6.48
N ASP A 142 1.22 -1.95 -6.29
CA ASP A 142 2.48 -2.64 -6.44
C ASP A 142 2.94 -3.19 -5.07
N THR A 143 3.51 -4.39 -5.08
CA THR A 143 3.99 -5.09 -3.88
C THR A 143 5.39 -5.65 -4.10
N ASN A 144 6.00 -6.16 -3.02
CA ASN A 144 7.24 -6.91 -3.09
C ASN A 144 7.04 -8.42 -3.37
N SER A 145 5.88 -8.83 -3.87
CA SER A 145 5.65 -10.20 -4.30
C SER A 145 6.50 -10.54 -5.54
N SER A 146 7.20 -11.67 -5.51
CA SER A 146 7.91 -12.21 -6.68
C SER A 146 6.98 -12.94 -7.65
N GLU A 147 5.82 -13.42 -7.17
CA GLU A 147 4.85 -14.18 -7.96
C GLU A 147 3.80 -13.27 -8.62
N LYS A 148 3.28 -12.30 -7.85
CA LYS A 148 2.27 -11.35 -8.34
C LYS A 148 2.57 -9.95 -7.81
N PRO A 149 3.53 -9.23 -8.43
CA PRO A 149 4.00 -7.94 -7.92
C PRO A 149 2.96 -6.82 -8.07
N LYS A 150 1.89 -7.03 -8.87
CA LYS A 150 0.85 -6.03 -9.10
C LYS A 150 -0.54 -6.63 -8.93
N LEU A 151 -1.39 -5.91 -8.18
CA LEU A 151 -2.84 -6.12 -8.11
C LEU A 151 -3.54 -4.93 -8.74
N GLU A 152 -4.52 -5.20 -9.62
CA GLU A 152 -5.40 -4.20 -10.22
C GLU A 152 -6.80 -4.37 -9.68
N LEU A 153 -7.39 -3.25 -9.21
CA LEU A 153 -8.80 -3.13 -8.86
C LEU A 153 -9.46 -2.20 -9.85
N LYS A 154 -10.70 -2.51 -10.23
CA LYS A 154 -11.46 -1.74 -11.23
C LYS A 154 -12.81 -1.34 -10.70
N PHE A 155 -13.31 -0.22 -11.19
CA PHE A 155 -14.70 0.12 -11.06
C PHE A 155 -15.23 0.80 -12.32
N VAL A 156 -16.53 0.74 -12.48
CA VAL A 156 -17.27 1.44 -13.53
C VAL A 156 -18.40 2.27 -12.91
N ALA A 157 -18.71 3.39 -13.54
CA ALA A 157 -19.86 4.22 -13.21
C ALA A 157 -20.47 4.81 -14.48
N ASN A 158 -21.80 4.90 -14.56
CA ASN A 158 -22.49 5.68 -15.58
C ASN A 158 -22.88 7.04 -14.99
N VAL A 159 -22.11 8.07 -15.34
CA VAL A 159 -22.28 9.43 -14.77
C VAL A 159 -23.35 10.18 -15.52
N ILE A 160 -24.32 10.74 -14.80
CA ILE A 160 -25.34 11.67 -15.28
C ILE A 160 -25.21 13.02 -14.58
N LYS A 161 -25.83 14.08 -15.14
CA LYS A 161 -25.87 15.41 -14.54
C LYS A 161 -26.71 15.44 -13.27
#